data_687f0c89d6d930ec20872bc222320380
#
_entry.id   687f0c89d6d930ec20872bc222320380
#
_cell.length_a   1.000
_cell.length_b   1.000
_cell.length_c   1.000
_cell.angle_alpha   90.00
_cell.angle_beta   90.00
_cell.angle_gamma   90.00
#
_symmetry.space_group_name_H-M   'P 1'
#
loop_
_entity.id
_entity.type
_entity.pdbx_description
1 polymer ?
#
loop_
_entity_poly.entity_id
_entity_poly.type
_entity_poly.pdbx_seq_one_letter_code
_entity_poly.pdbx_strand_id
1 'polypeptide(L)'
;MTYIDYMNQFWRLADYESFAASEVALYAFLVNECNKFHWKMPFSCPTFHVCNRLRMSKQTLITARERLAKRKLISFTNGTTRFQPSKYSLLELTEDLSVHLTEDLPLNNKEVD
;
A
#
# COMPACT_ATOMS: atom_id res chain seq x y z
N MET A 1 5.76 13.94 0.33
CA MET A 1 6.62 12.81 -0.06
C MET A 1 6.55 12.58 -1.56
N THR A 2 7.63 12.08 -2.12
CA THR A 2 7.69 11.81 -3.55
C THR A 2 7.56 10.31 -3.80
N TYR A 3 7.59 9.94 -5.08
CA TYR A 3 7.53 8.55 -5.48
C TYR A 3 8.61 7.71 -4.76
N ILE A 4 9.83 8.22 -4.76
CA ILE A 4 10.93 7.48 -4.13
C ILE A 4 10.73 7.38 -2.63
N ASP A 5 10.23 8.43 -2.01
CA ASP A 5 9.99 8.40 -0.57
C ASP A 5 8.98 7.32 -0.19
N TYR A 6 7.88 7.24 -0.94
CA TYR A 6 6.88 6.21 -0.65
C TYR A 6 7.42 4.81 -0.87
N MET A 7 8.17 4.61 -1.95
CA MET A 7 8.72 3.29 -2.22
C MET A 7 9.77 2.90 -1.20
N ASN A 8 10.60 3.85 -0.77
CA ASN A 8 11.59 3.56 0.26
C ASN A 8 10.92 3.19 1.58
N GLN A 9 9.85 3.91 1.92
CA GLN A 9 9.09 3.60 3.12
C GLN A 9 8.53 2.19 3.07
N PHE A 10 7.99 1.80 1.92
CA PHE A 10 7.43 0.48 1.73
C PHE A 10 8.50 -0.60 1.92
N TRP A 11 9.65 -0.43 1.25
CA TRP A 11 10.68 -1.45 1.33
C TRP A 11 11.33 -1.53 2.70
N ARG A 12 11.35 -0.42 3.42
CA ARG A 12 11.85 -0.45 4.79
C ARG A 12 10.94 -1.29 5.67
N LEU A 13 9.63 -1.14 5.49
CA LEU A 13 8.69 -1.97 6.24
C LEU A 13 8.80 -3.42 5.80
N ALA A 14 9.04 -3.67 4.53
CA ALA A 14 9.14 -5.03 3.99
C ALA A 14 10.32 -5.79 4.58
N ASP A 15 11.29 -5.10 5.16
CA ASP A 15 12.38 -5.78 5.84
C ASP A 15 11.90 -6.50 7.09
N TYR A 16 10.76 -6.10 7.63
CA TYR A 16 10.25 -6.65 8.88
C TYR A 16 8.95 -7.41 8.70
N GLU A 17 8.24 -7.21 7.64
CA GLU A 17 6.98 -7.87 7.38
C GLU A 17 6.95 -8.40 5.96
N SER A 18 6.34 -9.56 5.79
CA SER A 18 6.26 -10.17 4.46
C SER A 18 5.12 -9.58 3.65
N PHE A 19 5.39 -9.39 2.37
CA PHE A 19 4.36 -8.94 1.44
C PHE A 19 4.28 -9.91 0.27
N ALA A 20 3.06 -10.22 -0.13
CA ALA A 20 2.85 -11.02 -1.33
C ALA A 20 3.16 -10.20 -2.57
N ALA A 21 3.48 -10.88 -3.67
CA ALA A 21 3.78 -10.17 -4.90
C ALA A 21 2.62 -9.27 -5.34
N SER A 22 1.38 -9.72 -5.13
CA SER A 22 0.23 -8.90 -5.48
C SER A 22 0.16 -7.63 -4.66
N GLU A 23 0.58 -7.68 -3.40
CA GLU A 23 0.59 -6.50 -2.54
C GLU A 23 1.66 -5.52 -3.00
N VAL A 24 2.83 -6.02 -3.35
CA VAL A 24 3.90 -5.17 -3.86
C VAL A 24 3.45 -4.50 -5.16
N ALA A 25 2.86 -5.28 -6.07
CA ALA A 25 2.41 -4.74 -7.35
C ALA A 25 1.34 -3.69 -7.15
N LEU A 26 0.38 -3.95 -6.28
CA LEU A 26 -0.69 -3.00 -6.04
C LEU A 26 -0.16 -1.72 -5.42
N TYR A 27 0.71 -1.82 -4.44
CA TYR A 27 1.24 -0.63 -3.80
C TYR A 27 2.03 0.22 -4.80
N ALA A 28 2.91 -0.40 -5.58
CA ALA A 28 3.68 0.33 -6.58
C ALA A 28 2.76 1.01 -7.59
N PHE A 29 1.70 0.31 -8.01
CA PHE A 29 0.75 0.88 -8.95
C PHE A 29 0.04 2.09 -8.35
N LEU A 30 -0.38 1.99 -7.10
CA LEU A 30 -1.08 3.09 -6.45
C LEU A 30 -0.19 4.31 -6.26
N VAL A 31 1.08 4.09 -5.92
CA VAL A 31 2.03 5.19 -5.80
C VAL A 31 2.17 5.89 -7.14
N ASN A 32 2.27 5.10 -8.21
CA ASN A 32 2.38 5.67 -9.55
C ASN A 32 1.14 6.46 -9.94
N GLU A 33 -0.04 5.95 -9.60
CA GLU A 33 -1.29 6.65 -9.89
C GLU A 33 -1.38 7.96 -9.10
N CYS A 34 -0.98 7.92 -7.85
CA CYS A 34 -0.99 9.13 -7.03
C CYS A 34 -0.06 10.19 -7.62
N ASN A 35 1.09 9.76 -8.13
CA ASN A 35 2.01 10.67 -8.79
C ASN A 35 1.35 11.32 -10.00
N LYS A 36 0.59 10.56 -10.78
CA LYS A 36 -0.12 11.11 -11.92
C LYS A 36 -1.14 12.17 -11.51
N PHE A 37 -1.71 12.04 -10.34
CA PHE A 37 -2.67 13.02 -9.82
C PHE A 37 -1.97 14.11 -9.01
N HIS A 38 -0.67 14.23 -9.18
CA HIS A 38 0.12 15.28 -8.51
C HIS A 38 -0.01 15.19 -7.00
N TRP A 39 -0.10 13.97 -6.49
CA TRP A 39 -0.14 13.67 -5.05
C TRP A 39 -1.39 14.19 -4.35
N LYS A 40 -2.43 14.51 -5.11
CA LYS A 40 -3.70 14.88 -4.51
C LYS A 40 -4.43 13.64 -4.06
N MET A 41 -4.94 13.66 -2.85
CA MET A 41 -5.60 12.51 -2.25
C MET A 41 -6.92 12.93 -1.65
N PRO A 42 -7.91 12.05 -1.64
CA PRO A 42 -7.88 10.74 -2.25
C PRO A 42 -7.99 10.82 -3.77
N PHE A 43 -7.49 9.78 -4.43
CA PHE A 43 -7.59 9.72 -5.88
C PHE A 43 -8.44 8.53 -6.29
N SER A 44 -9.13 8.68 -7.41
CA SER A 44 -10.01 7.63 -7.92
C SER A 44 -9.22 6.61 -8.71
N CYS A 45 -9.55 5.34 -8.51
CA CYS A 45 -8.91 4.28 -9.26
C CYS A 45 -9.89 3.12 -9.38
N PRO A 46 -10.57 2.99 -10.53
CA PRO A 46 -11.56 1.94 -10.68
C PRO A 46 -10.94 0.55 -10.56
N THR A 47 -11.67 -0.33 -9.90
CA THR A 47 -11.18 -1.68 -9.65
C THR A 47 -10.81 -2.40 -10.93
N PHE A 48 -11.67 -2.30 -11.97
CA PHE A 48 -11.39 -3.02 -13.21
C PHE A 48 -10.13 -2.52 -13.90
N HIS A 49 -9.82 -1.24 -13.74
CA HIS A 49 -8.63 -0.67 -14.33
C HIS A 49 -7.37 -1.28 -13.69
N VAL A 50 -7.39 -1.37 -12.37
CA VAL A 50 -6.27 -1.96 -11.64
C VAL A 50 -6.09 -3.43 -12.03
N CYS A 51 -7.20 -4.17 -12.05
CA CYS A 51 -7.15 -5.58 -12.40
C CYS A 51 -6.59 -5.81 -13.79
N ASN A 52 -6.99 -4.97 -14.75
CA ASN A 52 -6.49 -5.08 -16.10
C ASN A 52 -5.01 -4.76 -16.19
N ARG A 53 -4.59 -3.68 -15.53
CA ARG A 53 -3.20 -3.26 -15.62
C ARG A 53 -2.26 -4.22 -14.93
N LEU A 54 -2.70 -4.79 -13.81
CA LEU A 54 -1.83 -5.67 -13.04
C LEU A 54 -2.10 -7.14 -13.30
N ARG A 55 -3.07 -7.43 -14.16
CA ARG A 55 -3.38 -8.81 -14.53
C ARG A 55 -3.70 -9.66 -13.31
N MET A 56 -4.52 -9.15 -12.42
CA MET A 56 -4.93 -9.90 -11.25
C MET A 56 -6.44 -9.94 -11.17
N SER A 57 -6.96 -10.95 -10.47
CA SER A 57 -8.40 -11.09 -10.30
C SER A 57 -8.91 -10.06 -9.31
N LYS A 58 -10.22 -9.83 -9.34
CA LYS A 58 -10.83 -8.91 -8.39
C LYS A 58 -10.61 -9.37 -6.96
N GLN A 59 -10.71 -10.68 -6.72
CA GLN A 59 -10.51 -11.19 -5.37
C GLN A 59 -9.07 -10.95 -4.90
N THR A 60 -8.10 -11.16 -5.77
CA THR A 60 -6.72 -10.89 -5.42
C THR A 60 -6.52 -9.41 -5.07
N LEU A 61 -7.15 -8.53 -5.85
CA LEU A 61 -7.06 -7.10 -5.57
C LEU A 61 -7.67 -6.78 -4.21
N ILE A 62 -8.85 -7.32 -3.94
CA ILE A 62 -9.53 -7.05 -2.67
C ILE A 62 -8.66 -7.48 -1.50
N THR A 63 -8.10 -8.68 -1.58
CA THR A 63 -7.25 -9.19 -0.51
C THR A 63 -6.00 -8.32 -0.36
N ALA A 64 -5.38 -7.96 -1.47
CA ALA A 64 -4.15 -7.19 -1.42
C ALA A 64 -4.37 -5.82 -0.79
N ARG A 65 -5.44 -5.12 -1.19
CA ARG A 65 -5.65 -3.78 -0.66
C ARG A 65 -6.05 -3.80 0.80
N GLU A 66 -6.76 -4.84 1.23
CA GLU A 66 -7.10 -4.96 2.65
C GLU A 66 -5.85 -5.18 3.48
N ARG A 67 -4.92 -5.96 2.99
CA ARG A 67 -3.67 -6.19 3.70
C ARG A 67 -2.80 -4.94 3.75
N LEU A 68 -2.75 -4.18 2.66
CA LEU A 68 -2.02 -2.94 2.67
C LEU A 68 -2.64 -1.93 3.63
N ALA A 69 -3.97 -1.88 3.67
CA ALA A 69 -4.66 -0.97 4.58
C ALA A 69 -4.44 -1.38 6.03
N LYS A 70 -4.42 -2.67 6.29
CA LYS A 70 -4.20 -3.16 7.64
C LYS A 70 -2.82 -2.76 8.15
N ARG A 71 -1.84 -2.68 7.25
CA ARG A 71 -0.51 -2.25 7.61
C ARG A 71 -0.34 -0.74 7.56
N LYS A 72 -1.44 -0.02 7.36
CA LYS A 72 -1.46 1.45 7.40
C LYS A 72 -0.62 2.09 6.31
N LEU A 73 -0.48 1.38 5.19
CA LEU A 73 0.21 1.93 4.03
C LEU A 73 -0.74 2.73 3.15
N ILE A 74 -2.00 2.35 3.14
CA ILE A 74 -3.03 3.04 2.36
C ILE A 74 -4.32 3.11 3.16
N SER A 75 -5.21 3.99 2.73
CA SER A 75 -6.60 3.90 3.13
C SER A 75 -7.43 3.93 1.85
N PHE A 76 -8.61 3.34 1.88
CA PHE A 76 -9.44 3.30 0.69
C PHE A 76 -10.91 3.26 1.06
N THR A 77 -11.75 3.67 0.10
CA THR A 77 -13.19 3.49 0.20
C THR A 77 -13.64 2.75 -1.04
N ASN A 78 -14.59 1.83 -0.86
CA ASN A 78 -15.13 1.08 -1.99
C ASN A 78 -16.01 1.97 -2.84
N GLY A 79 -15.99 1.70 -4.16
CA GLY A 79 -16.96 2.33 -5.03
C GLY A 79 -18.32 1.76 -4.76
N THR A 80 -19.34 2.63 -4.77
CA THR A 80 -20.72 2.19 -4.53
C THR A 80 -21.43 1.83 -5.81
N THR A 81 -21.03 2.42 -6.92
CA THR A 81 -21.59 2.11 -8.23
C THR A 81 -20.50 2.27 -9.26
N ARG A 82 -20.82 1.94 -10.53
CA ARG A 82 -19.85 2.14 -11.58
C ARG A 82 -19.50 3.62 -11.77
N PHE A 83 -20.34 4.51 -11.27
CA PHE A 83 -20.10 5.94 -11.40
C PHE A 83 -19.33 6.50 -10.22
N GLN A 84 -19.11 5.70 -9.20
CA GLN A 84 -18.34 6.10 -8.03
C GLN A 84 -17.26 5.08 -7.79
N PRO A 85 -16.11 5.25 -8.42
CA PRO A 85 -15.02 4.26 -8.28
C PRO A 85 -14.41 4.29 -6.90
N SER A 86 -13.66 3.24 -6.60
CA SER A 86 -12.90 3.19 -5.36
C SER A 86 -11.92 4.34 -5.31
N LYS A 87 -11.69 4.86 -4.12
CA LYS A 87 -10.75 5.95 -3.91
C LYS A 87 -9.71 5.54 -2.91
N TYR A 88 -8.50 6.02 -3.11
CA TYR A 88 -7.36 5.63 -2.31
C TYR A 88 -6.60 6.83 -1.83
N SER A 89 -5.96 6.68 -0.67
CA SER A 89 -4.98 7.63 -0.17
C SER A 89 -3.76 6.86 0.29
N LEU A 90 -2.58 7.42 0.06
CA LEU A 90 -1.35 6.86 0.57
C LEU A 90 -1.09 7.46 1.95
N LEU A 91 -0.56 6.65 2.84
CA LEU A 91 -0.30 7.10 4.21
C LEU A 91 1.19 7.11 4.48
N GLU A 92 1.61 8.01 5.37
CA GLU A 92 3.01 8.09 5.76
C GLU A 92 3.19 7.35 7.07
N LEU A 93 4.24 6.52 7.12
CA LEU A 93 4.52 5.70 8.29
C LEU A 93 5.67 6.30 9.07
N THR A 94 5.52 7.45 9.63
CA THR A 94 6.65 8.09 10.25
C THR A 94 6.88 7.57 11.66
N GLU A 95 6.12 8.10 12.60
CA GLU A 95 6.37 7.77 13.99
C GLU A 95 5.89 6.39 14.38
N ASP A 96 4.74 6.00 13.88
CA ASP A 96 4.21 4.68 14.22
C ASP A 96 5.17 3.60 13.79
N LEU A 97 5.75 3.74 12.61
CA LEU A 97 6.70 2.76 12.12
C LEU A 97 7.95 2.75 12.98
N SER A 98 8.45 3.91 13.36
CA SER A 98 9.63 3.99 14.18
C SER A 98 9.43 3.30 15.52
N VAL A 99 8.31 3.53 16.15
CA VAL A 99 8.01 2.90 17.43
C VAL A 99 7.91 1.40 17.26
N HIS A 100 7.20 0.97 16.24
CA HIS A 100 7.04 -0.46 15.98
C HIS A 100 8.38 -1.14 15.75
N LEU A 101 9.23 -0.56 14.93
CA LEU A 101 10.51 -1.15 14.65
C LEU A 101 11.40 -1.19 15.89
N THR A 102 11.33 -0.15 16.69
CA THR A 102 12.13 -0.09 17.91
C THR A 102 11.72 -1.19 18.88
N GLU A 103 10.43 -1.43 18.97
CA GLU A 103 9.95 -2.48 19.86
C GLU A 103 10.27 -3.85 19.34
N ASP A 104 10.20 -4.03 18.04
CA ASP A 104 10.43 -5.35 17.47
C ASP A 104 11.88 -5.73 17.41
N LEU A 105 12.75 -4.80 17.18
CA LEU A 105 14.16 -5.11 17.03
C LEU A 105 14.75 -5.86 18.20
N PRO A 106 14.52 -5.45 19.44
CA PRO A 106 15.09 -6.18 20.56
C PRO A 106 14.58 -7.60 20.65
N LEU A 107 13.35 -7.81 20.24
CA LEU A 107 12.79 -9.15 20.29
C LEU A 107 13.29 -9.99 19.15
N ASN A 108 13.50 -9.38 18.01
CA ASN A 108 13.86 -10.13 16.83
C ASN A 108 15.31 -10.37 16.70
N ASN A 109 16.12 -9.63 17.39
CA ASN A 109 17.51 -9.77 17.18
C ASN A 109 18.01 -11.12 17.65
N LYS A 110 17.18 -11.79 18.40
CA LYS A 110 17.59 -13.08 18.78
C LYS A 110 17.51 -14.02 17.68
N GLU A 111 16.51 -13.92 16.91
CA GLU A 111 16.39 -14.81 15.87
C GLU A 111 17.04 -14.41 14.68
N VAL A 112 17.65 -13.43 14.67
CA VAL A 112 18.21 -13.05 13.55
C VAL A 112 19.28 -13.71 13.19
N ASP A 113 19.34 -14.01 13.10
CA ASP A 113 20.00 -14.47 12.84
C ASP A 113 20.52 -14.41 12.53
#